data_0d5a73a6d77d3fa0bf8743f1df67e320
#
_entry.id   0d5a73a6d77d3fa0bf8743f1df67e320
#
_cell.length_a   1.000
_cell.length_b   1.000
_cell.length_c   1.000
_cell.angle_alpha   90.00
_cell.angle_beta   90.00
_cell.angle_gamma   90.00
#
_symmetry.space_group_name_H-M   'P 1'
#
loop_
_entity.id
_entity.type
_entity.pdbx_description
1 polymer ?
#
loop_
_entity_poly.entity_id
_entity_poly.type
_entity_poly.pdbx_seq_one_letter_code
_entity_poly.pdbx_strand_id
1 'polypeptide(L)'
;MKGNEHQLITSTIMVDISDFHEKYMSSKVVTFYTVNVYDNFSRKKWTLSKRYSEFEALHKNLSKLIGNVPTIPGKSLFKLTSSDALTKRKNHLEQFLTECVNRKDIMATDYIKDFLELDRHSPNLTFNSPEKNYELTQLPLGIRDFFYFAEESIMFAACSDMSIASRVDSYMMNVNLPWEKKDGEHLTVGAIFAFKLNFGASNPADIFEKKWAKSFRTQTGVINYNIEKSILMIGLDMGEIYLYHTGIESKYCDYELIYEGKPHWARVMGIDIDIKKNALYTCSSDKKFIMTYLSEQNKSVDIETNQIGFTNLYFDRENERLFLTNELGQVNIYLTNEEMPVFVKTVQTHTKNVLRGLDVSTKKYYIFTSSMKGDISVLDLGTGGREKFIEEISYFGGDLQLRVIRYNEENSELLTGDQNGRVTVWSLKSGKSIYAWKAHEGPITQMDYDTAHKILITGGKDKKIIFWKLPEKWVNEDIERFEKDEIKNLNDTMAMLKFQKALEKKDDDSSDDDDSLDGWDIRP
;
A
#
# COMPACT_ATOMS: atom_id res chain seq x y z
N MET A 1 -23.72 25.69 -12.32
CA MET A 1 -22.88 25.73 -11.12
C MET A 1 -21.70 24.81 -11.41
N LYS A 2 -20.53 25.37 -11.68
CA LYS A 2 -19.32 24.57 -11.95
C LYS A 2 -18.81 24.06 -10.61
N GLY A 3 -18.88 22.75 -10.41
CA GLY A 3 -18.33 22.09 -9.24
C GLY A 3 -16.82 22.22 -9.22
N ASN A 4 -16.27 22.59 -8.06
CA ASN A 4 -14.84 22.56 -7.79
C ASN A 4 -14.34 21.13 -7.92
N GLU A 5 -13.68 20.84 -9.02
CA GLU A 5 -12.80 19.66 -9.11
C GLU A 5 -11.63 19.90 -8.15
N HIS A 6 -11.71 19.31 -6.97
CA HIS A 6 -10.54 19.16 -6.11
C HIS A 6 -9.57 18.22 -6.82
N GLN A 7 -8.61 18.81 -7.54
CA GLN A 7 -7.46 18.07 -8.08
C GLN A 7 -6.72 17.40 -6.91
N LEU A 8 -6.79 16.09 -6.86
CA LEU A 8 -6.00 15.26 -5.97
C LEU A 8 -4.50 15.38 -6.29
N ILE A 9 -3.73 15.54 -5.28
CA ILE A 9 -2.44 16.18 -5.27
C ILE A 9 -1.30 15.18 -5.18
N THR A 10 -0.34 15.42 -6.01
CA THR A 10 0.87 14.63 -6.17
C THR A 10 2.07 15.45 -5.71
N SER A 11 2.40 15.45 -4.45
CA SER A 11 3.64 16.06 -4.01
C SER A 11 4.55 15.03 -3.37
N THR A 12 5.73 14.87 -3.93
CA THR A 12 6.85 14.19 -3.25
C THR A 12 7.38 15.05 -2.11
N ILE A 13 7.06 16.35 -2.12
CA ILE A 13 7.45 17.31 -1.10
C ILE A 13 6.39 17.40 -0.02
N MET A 14 6.79 17.20 1.22
CA MET A 14 6.00 17.49 2.42
C MET A 14 6.59 18.67 3.16
N VAL A 15 5.73 19.44 3.79
CA VAL A 15 6.14 20.60 4.60
C VAL A 15 5.40 20.59 5.92
N ASP A 16 6.10 20.97 6.97
CA ASP A 16 5.51 21.34 8.26
C ASP A 16 6.15 22.62 8.81
N ILE A 17 5.48 23.31 9.70
CA ILE A 17 6.07 24.42 10.44
C ILE A 17 6.15 24.00 11.91
N SER A 18 7.33 23.55 12.35
CA SER A 18 7.52 23.01 13.69
C SER A 18 7.40 24.08 14.78
N ASP A 19 8.00 25.24 14.56
CA ASP A 19 8.11 26.28 15.58
C ASP A 19 8.21 27.69 14.98
N PHE A 20 8.23 28.71 15.83
CA PHE A 20 8.57 30.09 15.50
C PHE A 20 9.52 30.67 16.55
N HIS A 21 10.38 31.57 16.14
CA HIS A 21 11.33 32.26 17.02
C HIS A 21 11.46 33.74 16.63
N GLU A 22 11.80 34.56 17.59
CA GLU A 22 12.01 35.98 17.38
C GLU A 22 13.49 36.34 17.27
N LYS A 23 13.84 37.18 16.30
CA LYS A 23 15.20 37.74 16.14
C LYS A 23 15.17 39.26 16.13
N TYR A 24 16.15 39.88 16.76
CA TYR A 24 16.39 41.30 16.66
C TYR A 24 17.09 41.63 15.34
N MET A 25 16.43 42.43 14.49
CA MET A 25 17.00 42.89 13.23
C MET A 25 16.80 44.41 13.12
N SER A 26 17.88 45.17 12.98
CA SER A 26 17.86 46.61 12.76
C SER A 26 16.88 47.35 13.68
N SER A 27 16.99 47.15 14.98
CA SER A 27 16.11 47.73 16.06
C SER A 27 14.65 47.26 16.08
N LYS A 28 14.30 46.22 15.35
CA LYS A 28 12.94 45.62 15.38
C LYS A 28 13.01 44.12 15.67
N VAL A 29 12.04 43.64 16.45
CA VAL A 29 11.86 42.19 16.65
C VAL A 29 11.04 41.64 15.50
N VAL A 30 11.59 40.64 14.81
CA VAL A 30 10.96 39.94 13.68
C VAL A 30 10.74 38.49 14.03
N THR A 31 9.52 37.98 13.81
CA THR A 31 9.17 36.58 13.99
C THR A 31 9.52 35.78 12.72
N PHE A 32 10.25 34.69 12.91
CA PHE A 32 10.58 33.70 11.90
C PHE A 32 9.90 32.39 12.19
N TYR A 33 9.45 31.71 11.18
CA TYR A 33 8.82 30.39 11.23
C TYR A 33 9.80 29.34 10.74
N THR A 34 9.94 28.25 11.48
CA THR A 34 10.81 27.12 11.16
C THR A 34 10.05 26.17 10.25
N VAL A 35 10.32 26.25 8.94
CA VAL A 35 9.70 25.43 7.92
C VAL A 35 10.59 24.21 7.67
N ASN A 36 10.10 23.03 7.98
CA ASN A 36 10.75 21.78 7.60
C ASN A 36 10.21 21.33 6.26
N VAL A 37 11.10 20.94 5.39
CA VAL A 37 10.79 20.42 4.06
C VAL A 37 11.34 19.00 3.98
N TYR A 38 10.50 18.10 3.52
CA TYR A 38 10.83 16.69 3.33
C TYR A 38 10.64 16.36 1.86
N ASP A 39 11.69 15.94 1.22
CA ASP A 39 11.61 15.30 -0.08
C ASP A 39 11.53 13.80 0.12
N ASN A 40 10.33 13.25 -0.02
CA ASN A 40 10.08 11.81 0.13
C ASN A 40 10.77 10.99 -0.95
N PHE A 41 11.13 11.62 -2.06
CA PHE A 41 11.80 11.00 -3.16
C PHE A 41 13.29 10.79 -2.86
N SER A 42 14.04 11.88 -2.61
CA SER A 42 15.46 11.81 -2.28
C SER A 42 15.73 11.47 -0.81
N ARG A 43 14.68 11.31 0.01
CA ARG A 43 14.74 11.14 1.48
C ARG A 43 15.53 12.25 2.17
N LYS A 44 15.64 13.40 1.55
CA LYS A 44 16.31 14.56 2.13
C LYS A 44 15.33 15.33 3.00
N LYS A 45 15.86 15.87 4.08
CA LYS A 45 15.19 16.81 4.95
C LYS A 45 16.05 18.03 5.08
N TRP A 46 15.45 19.22 5.00
CA TRP A 46 16.11 20.49 5.33
C TRP A 46 15.13 21.41 6.05
N THR A 47 15.69 22.41 6.71
CA THR A 47 14.92 23.36 7.50
C THR A 47 15.22 24.76 7.01
N LEU A 48 14.16 25.53 6.82
CA LEU A 48 14.22 26.92 6.37
C LEU A 48 13.69 27.84 7.47
N SER A 49 14.24 29.04 7.56
CA SER A 49 13.75 30.06 8.48
C SER A 49 13.13 31.20 7.67
N LYS A 50 11.81 31.27 7.63
CA LYS A 50 11.04 32.19 6.80
C LYS A 50 10.21 33.14 7.66
N ARG A 51 10.20 34.45 7.31
CA ARG A 51 9.34 35.44 7.97
C ARG A 51 8.01 35.61 7.25
N TYR A 52 7.00 36.10 7.94
CA TYR A 52 5.66 36.29 7.36
C TYR A 52 5.64 37.03 6.03
N SER A 53 6.47 38.08 5.84
CA SER A 53 6.53 38.84 4.58
C SER A 53 7.02 38.01 3.38
N GLU A 54 7.73 36.89 3.59
CA GLU A 54 8.15 35.98 2.52
C GLU A 54 6.95 35.11 2.08
N PHE A 55 6.11 34.66 3.01
CA PHE A 55 4.83 33.99 2.69
C PHE A 55 3.88 34.94 1.95
N GLU A 56 3.80 36.22 2.37
CA GLU A 56 3.00 37.26 1.70
C GLU A 56 3.49 37.49 0.27
N ALA A 57 4.81 37.54 0.06
CA ALA A 57 5.41 37.66 -1.27
C ALA A 57 5.13 36.44 -2.15
N LEU A 58 5.28 35.24 -1.59
CA LEU A 58 4.95 34.00 -2.28
C LEU A 58 3.49 34.00 -2.73
N HIS A 59 2.55 34.22 -1.81
CA HIS A 59 1.12 34.28 -2.12
C HIS A 59 0.80 35.31 -3.22
N LYS A 60 1.36 36.52 -3.11
CA LYS A 60 1.16 37.60 -4.08
C LYS A 60 1.68 37.22 -5.48
N ASN A 61 2.82 36.55 -5.56
CA ASN A 61 3.40 36.14 -6.83
C ASN A 61 2.64 34.98 -7.46
N LEU A 62 2.23 34.01 -6.67
CA LEU A 62 1.37 32.92 -7.13
C LEU A 62 0.01 33.44 -7.63
N SER A 63 -0.61 34.39 -6.92
CA SER A 63 -1.90 34.97 -7.30
C SER A 63 -1.88 35.76 -8.61
N LYS A 64 -0.71 36.16 -9.11
CA LYS A 64 -0.56 36.79 -10.44
C LYS A 64 -0.61 35.77 -11.57
N LEU A 65 -0.18 34.53 -11.31
CA LEU A 65 -0.05 33.50 -12.34
C LEU A 65 -1.21 32.50 -12.32
N ILE A 66 -1.73 32.24 -11.14
CA ILE A 66 -2.66 31.14 -10.89
C ILE A 66 -3.93 31.68 -10.24
N GLY A 67 -5.07 31.31 -10.80
CA GLY A 67 -6.36 31.58 -10.17
C GLY A 67 -6.55 30.72 -8.92
N ASN A 68 -7.24 31.25 -7.91
CA ASN A 68 -7.62 30.50 -6.70
C ASN A 68 -6.44 29.90 -5.91
N VAL A 69 -5.46 30.73 -5.58
CA VAL A 69 -4.34 30.36 -4.69
C VAL A 69 -4.85 30.18 -3.26
N PRO A 70 -4.34 29.19 -2.50
CA PRO A 70 -4.68 29.03 -1.07
C PRO A 70 -4.47 30.34 -0.29
N THR A 71 -5.33 30.60 0.70
CA THR A 71 -5.32 31.86 1.44
C THR A 71 -4.26 31.85 2.54
N ILE A 72 -3.68 33.01 2.81
CA ILE A 72 -2.81 33.23 3.98
C ILE A 72 -3.52 34.06 5.05
N PRO A 73 -3.13 33.95 6.33
CA PRO A 73 -3.68 34.81 7.38
C PRO A 73 -3.38 36.28 7.07
N GLY A 74 -4.37 37.15 7.30
CA GLY A 74 -4.23 38.59 7.03
C GLY A 74 -3.09 39.22 7.82
N LYS A 75 -2.51 40.29 7.24
CA LYS A 75 -1.48 41.08 7.91
C LYS A 75 -2.10 41.83 9.09
N SER A 76 -1.60 41.58 10.30
CA SER A 76 -2.03 42.32 11.48
C SER A 76 -1.45 43.74 11.43
N LEU A 77 -2.28 44.74 11.68
CA LEU A 77 -1.84 46.14 11.82
C LEU A 77 -1.00 46.36 13.08
N PHE A 78 -1.16 45.48 14.09
CA PHE A 78 -0.39 45.50 15.31
C PHE A 78 0.52 44.27 15.38
N LYS A 79 1.67 44.44 16.07
CA LYS A 79 2.56 43.33 16.34
C LYS A 79 1.81 42.26 17.15
N LEU A 80 1.82 41.01 16.66
CA LEU A 80 1.31 39.87 17.39
C LEU A 80 2.30 39.55 18.50
N THR A 81 1.90 39.76 19.76
CA THR A 81 2.73 39.53 20.96
C THR A 81 2.29 38.33 21.76
N SER A 82 1.04 37.85 21.57
CA SER A 82 0.58 36.68 22.30
C SER A 82 1.01 35.37 21.60
N SER A 83 1.47 34.42 22.39
CA SER A 83 1.86 33.07 21.91
C SER A 83 0.72 32.39 21.16
N ASP A 84 -0.52 32.53 21.62
CA ASP A 84 -1.70 31.92 20.97
C ASP A 84 -1.98 32.51 19.59
N ALA A 85 -1.79 33.81 19.39
CA ALA A 85 -1.97 34.45 18.08
C ALA A 85 -0.87 34.06 17.11
N LEU A 86 0.36 33.89 17.59
CA LEU A 86 1.48 33.40 16.77
C LEU A 86 1.30 31.93 16.40
N THR A 87 0.82 31.09 17.32
CA THR A 87 0.50 29.68 17.08
C THR A 87 -0.63 29.53 16.05
N LYS A 88 -1.71 30.30 16.17
CA LYS A 88 -2.79 30.30 15.17
C LYS A 88 -2.27 30.70 13.79
N ARG A 89 -1.44 31.75 13.71
CA ARG A 89 -0.82 32.16 12.45
C ARG A 89 0.10 31.09 11.88
N LYS A 90 0.92 30.43 12.71
CA LYS A 90 1.77 29.31 12.34
C LYS A 90 0.96 28.21 11.66
N ASN A 91 -0.12 27.76 12.29
CA ASN A 91 -0.97 26.68 11.78
C ASN A 91 -1.63 27.04 10.42
N HIS A 92 -2.07 28.29 10.24
CA HIS A 92 -2.61 28.74 8.95
C HIS A 92 -1.52 28.81 7.85
N LEU A 93 -0.29 29.23 8.20
CA LEU A 93 0.82 29.24 7.24
C LEU A 93 1.26 27.82 6.85
N GLU A 94 1.21 26.89 7.79
CA GLU A 94 1.46 25.48 7.54
C GLU A 94 0.40 24.89 6.61
N GLN A 95 -0.89 25.16 6.85
CA GLN A 95 -1.97 24.76 5.97
C GLN A 95 -1.79 25.36 4.56
N PHE A 96 -1.49 26.66 4.47
CA PHE A 96 -1.20 27.31 3.19
C PHE A 96 -0.09 26.61 2.41
N LEU A 97 1.05 26.32 3.03
CA LEU A 97 2.15 25.62 2.37
C LEU A 97 1.77 24.19 1.98
N THR A 98 1.09 23.47 2.88
CA THR A 98 0.61 22.12 2.60
C THR A 98 -0.32 22.09 1.40
N GLU A 99 -1.23 23.04 1.29
CA GLU A 99 -2.09 23.19 0.11
C GLU A 99 -1.29 23.55 -1.15
N CYS A 100 -0.27 24.42 -1.04
CA CYS A 100 0.60 24.79 -2.16
C CYS A 100 1.40 23.61 -2.70
N VAL A 101 2.10 22.87 -1.85
CA VAL A 101 2.94 21.74 -2.31
C VAL A 101 2.12 20.59 -2.84
N ASN A 102 0.87 20.61 -2.55
CA ASN A 102 -0.10 19.65 -2.98
C ASN A 102 -0.74 19.98 -4.33
N ARG A 103 -0.45 21.08 -4.95
CA ARG A 103 -0.99 21.53 -6.25
C ARG A 103 0.09 21.55 -7.32
N LYS A 104 -0.14 20.78 -8.40
CA LYS A 104 0.81 20.69 -9.54
C LYS A 104 1.08 22.04 -10.21
N ASP A 105 0.02 22.82 -10.42
CA ASP A 105 0.12 24.12 -11.06
C ASP A 105 0.97 25.11 -10.24
N ILE A 106 0.90 25.04 -8.91
CA ILE A 106 1.74 25.83 -8.00
C ILE A 106 3.16 25.28 -7.99
N MET A 107 3.34 23.97 -7.85
CA MET A 107 4.65 23.32 -7.79
C MET A 107 5.44 23.43 -9.11
N ALA A 108 4.76 23.64 -10.23
CA ALA A 108 5.41 23.93 -11.51
C ALA A 108 6.04 25.34 -11.57
N THR A 109 5.68 26.25 -10.63
CA THR A 109 6.21 27.62 -10.63
C THR A 109 7.56 27.71 -9.94
N ASP A 110 8.42 28.59 -10.42
CA ASP A 110 9.71 28.86 -9.78
C ASP A 110 9.54 29.52 -8.40
N TYR A 111 8.44 30.24 -8.16
CA TYR A 111 8.20 30.92 -6.88
C TYR A 111 8.11 29.98 -5.69
N ILE A 112 7.45 28.81 -5.81
CA ILE A 112 7.39 27.84 -4.72
C ILE A 112 8.71 27.07 -4.61
N LYS A 113 9.37 26.78 -5.74
CA LYS A 113 10.68 26.12 -5.76
C LYS A 113 11.73 26.97 -5.05
N ASP A 114 11.80 28.26 -5.37
CA ASP A 114 12.72 29.23 -4.72
C ASP A 114 12.38 29.38 -3.23
N PHE A 115 11.08 29.47 -2.88
CA PHE A 115 10.67 29.61 -1.48
C PHE A 115 11.08 28.41 -0.63
N LEU A 116 10.94 27.21 -1.17
CA LEU A 116 11.32 25.94 -0.50
C LEU A 116 12.78 25.54 -0.77
N GLU A 117 13.52 26.30 -1.56
CA GLU A 117 14.91 26.05 -1.98
C GLU A 117 15.09 24.65 -2.62
N LEU A 118 14.09 24.25 -3.44
CA LEU A 118 14.07 22.91 -4.04
C LEU A 118 15.24 22.67 -4.98
N ASP A 119 15.61 23.64 -5.83
CA ASP A 119 16.71 23.51 -6.78
C ASP A 119 18.07 23.32 -6.07
N ARG A 120 18.19 23.80 -4.84
CA ARG A 120 19.38 23.64 -4.01
C ARG A 120 19.47 22.27 -3.35
N HIS A 121 18.34 21.72 -2.93
CA HIS A 121 18.27 20.51 -2.11
C HIS A 121 17.79 19.29 -2.89
N SER A 122 16.99 19.51 -3.94
CA SER A 122 16.37 18.47 -4.80
C SER A 122 16.28 18.96 -6.25
N PRO A 123 17.41 19.16 -6.96
CA PRO A 123 17.47 19.84 -8.25
C PRO A 123 16.74 19.15 -9.42
N ASN A 124 16.30 17.90 -9.26
CA ASN A 124 15.77 17.10 -10.37
C ASN A 124 14.36 16.55 -10.13
N LEU A 125 13.51 17.32 -9.44
CA LEU A 125 12.09 16.98 -9.28
C LEU A 125 11.34 17.08 -10.61
N THR A 126 11.26 15.98 -11.35
CA THR A 126 10.36 15.86 -12.50
C THR A 126 9.04 15.24 -12.07
N PHE A 127 7.93 15.91 -12.38
CA PHE A 127 6.60 15.50 -11.92
C PHE A 127 5.89 14.63 -12.97
N ASN A 128 6.33 13.39 -13.16
CA ASN A 128 5.54 12.39 -13.86
C ASN A 128 4.56 11.77 -12.85
N SER A 129 3.36 12.32 -12.78
CA SER A 129 2.33 11.81 -11.88
C SER A 129 1.46 10.77 -12.56
N PRO A 130 0.98 9.77 -11.81
CA PRO A 130 -0.07 8.89 -12.30
C PRO A 130 -1.29 9.68 -12.77
N GLU A 131 -1.83 9.32 -13.91
CA GLU A 131 -3.04 9.93 -14.45
C GLU A 131 -4.26 9.14 -13.98
N LYS A 132 -5.24 9.85 -13.39
CA LYS A 132 -6.54 9.24 -13.08
C LYS A 132 -7.29 9.01 -14.39
N ASN A 133 -7.49 7.73 -14.72
CA ASN A 133 -8.11 7.32 -15.97
C ASN A 133 -9.62 7.19 -15.81
N TYR A 134 -10.05 6.40 -14.80
CA TYR A 134 -11.46 6.17 -14.49
C TYR A 134 -11.71 6.21 -12.99
N GLU A 135 -12.91 6.55 -12.58
CA GLU A 135 -13.33 6.60 -11.18
C GLU A 135 -14.76 6.10 -11.02
N LEU A 136 -14.95 5.07 -10.21
CA LEU A 136 -16.26 4.62 -9.77
C LEU A 136 -16.60 5.28 -8.43
N THR A 137 -17.59 6.17 -8.43
CA THR A 137 -18.00 6.96 -7.24
C THR A 137 -19.40 6.64 -6.74
N GLN A 138 -20.14 5.75 -7.44
CA GLN A 138 -21.55 5.48 -7.17
C GLN A 138 -21.80 4.41 -6.10
N LEU A 139 -20.75 4.00 -5.37
CA LEU A 139 -20.88 2.99 -4.34
C LEU A 139 -21.45 3.60 -3.05
N PRO A 140 -22.47 2.98 -2.45
CA PRO A 140 -23.15 3.54 -1.27
C PRO A 140 -22.31 3.45 0.01
N LEU A 141 -21.40 2.47 0.07
CA LEU A 141 -20.60 2.14 1.25
C LEU A 141 -19.10 2.18 0.92
N GLY A 142 -18.27 2.28 1.96
CA GLY A 142 -16.81 2.25 1.79
C GLY A 142 -16.32 0.91 1.22
N ILE A 143 -15.33 0.96 0.37
CA ILE A 143 -14.73 -0.24 -0.21
C ILE A 143 -13.99 -0.99 0.90
N ARG A 144 -14.17 -2.29 0.92
CA ARG A 144 -13.52 -3.22 1.83
C ARG A 144 -12.46 -4.04 1.10
N ASP A 145 -12.88 -4.57 -0.03
CA ASP A 145 -12.10 -5.41 -0.91
C ASP A 145 -12.66 -5.31 -2.33
N PHE A 146 -11.88 -5.62 -3.33
CA PHE A 146 -12.34 -5.79 -4.70
C PHE A 146 -11.48 -6.82 -5.44
N PHE A 147 -12.05 -7.42 -6.47
CA PHE A 147 -11.36 -8.28 -7.42
C PHE A 147 -11.64 -7.77 -8.84
N TYR A 148 -10.59 -7.60 -9.63
CA TYR A 148 -10.68 -7.20 -11.03
C TYR A 148 -10.12 -8.28 -11.93
N PHE A 149 -10.89 -8.65 -12.95
CA PHE A 149 -10.51 -9.59 -13.98
C PHE A 149 -10.43 -8.87 -15.33
N ALA A 150 -9.19 -8.55 -15.75
CA ALA A 150 -8.91 -7.69 -16.90
C ALA A 150 -9.38 -8.30 -18.22
N GLU A 151 -9.14 -9.60 -18.44
CA GLU A 151 -9.46 -10.30 -19.69
C GLU A 151 -10.94 -10.24 -20.04
N GLU A 152 -11.80 -10.29 -19.04
CA GLU A 152 -13.24 -10.18 -19.23
C GLU A 152 -13.80 -8.82 -18.80
N SER A 153 -12.96 -7.91 -18.37
CA SER A 153 -13.35 -6.58 -17.89
C SER A 153 -14.48 -6.64 -16.85
N ILE A 154 -14.31 -7.52 -15.83
CA ILE A 154 -15.26 -7.70 -14.74
C ILE A 154 -14.62 -7.24 -13.45
N MET A 155 -15.43 -6.61 -12.62
CA MET A 155 -15.02 -6.20 -11.28
C MET A 155 -16.08 -6.59 -10.26
N PHE A 156 -15.63 -7.21 -9.18
CA PHE A 156 -16.42 -7.42 -7.97
C PHE A 156 -15.95 -6.44 -6.90
N ALA A 157 -16.86 -5.73 -6.26
CA ALA A 157 -16.56 -4.79 -5.19
C ALA A 157 -17.32 -5.15 -3.92
N ALA A 158 -16.58 -5.44 -2.85
CA ALA A 158 -17.11 -5.65 -1.51
C ALA A 158 -17.12 -4.31 -0.76
N CYS A 159 -18.28 -3.92 -0.30
CA CYS A 159 -18.51 -2.64 0.35
C CYS A 159 -19.12 -2.85 1.73
N SER A 160 -18.72 -2.07 2.72
CA SER A 160 -19.36 -2.06 4.03
C SER A 160 -19.24 -0.73 4.74
N ASP A 161 -20.18 -0.46 5.64
CA ASP A 161 -20.08 0.67 6.54
C ASP A 161 -19.18 0.30 7.72
N MET A 162 -17.99 0.85 7.69
CA MET A 162 -16.96 0.58 8.70
C MET A 162 -17.10 1.48 9.95
N SER A 163 -18.02 2.45 9.94
CA SER A 163 -18.29 3.33 11.08
C SER A 163 -19.09 2.63 12.17
N ILE A 164 -19.83 1.58 11.81
CA ILE A 164 -20.72 0.84 12.71
C ILE A 164 -19.95 -0.18 13.56
N ALA A 165 -18.77 -0.61 13.15
CA ALA A 165 -17.97 -1.63 13.87
C ALA A 165 -17.56 -1.24 15.30
N SER A 166 -17.64 0.03 15.67
CA SER A 166 -17.30 0.52 17.02
C SER A 166 -18.49 0.75 17.94
N ARG A 167 -19.72 0.48 17.49
CA ARG A 167 -20.94 0.71 18.28
C ARG A 167 -21.79 -0.56 18.30
N VAL A 168 -21.51 -1.42 19.24
CA VAL A 168 -22.26 -2.67 19.47
C VAL A 168 -23.74 -2.42 19.81
N ASP A 169 -24.13 -1.18 20.15
CA ASP A 169 -25.45 -0.82 20.63
C ASP A 169 -26.21 0.22 19.80
N SER A 170 -25.66 0.73 18.69
CA SER A 170 -26.38 1.75 17.93
C SER A 170 -27.02 1.20 16.67
N TYR A 171 -28.31 0.98 16.79
CA TYR A 171 -29.33 1.10 15.76
C TYR A 171 -28.79 1.35 14.33
N MET A 172 -28.69 0.32 13.64
CA MET A 172 -29.09 0.00 12.29
C MET A 172 -29.43 1.21 11.42
N MET A 173 -28.48 1.68 10.64
CA MET A 173 -28.79 2.61 9.55
C MET A 173 -29.43 1.85 8.39
N ASN A 174 -30.65 2.25 8.03
CA ASN A 174 -31.27 1.87 6.76
C ASN A 174 -30.45 2.44 5.61
N VAL A 175 -29.58 1.65 5.04
CA VAL A 175 -28.94 1.99 3.77
C VAL A 175 -29.91 1.55 2.68
N ASN A 176 -30.75 2.49 2.23
CA ASN A 176 -31.59 2.27 1.05
C ASN A 176 -30.68 2.14 -0.17
N LEU A 177 -30.37 0.91 -0.55
CA LEU A 177 -29.77 0.65 -1.84
C LEU A 177 -30.83 0.96 -2.91
N PRO A 178 -30.51 1.80 -3.92
CA PRO A 178 -31.53 2.33 -4.85
C PRO A 178 -32.33 1.28 -5.64
N TRP A 179 -31.97 0.03 -5.59
CA TRP A 179 -32.55 -1.09 -6.33
C TRP A 179 -33.22 -2.15 -5.45
N GLU A 180 -33.10 -2.11 -4.11
CA GLU A 180 -33.82 -3.00 -3.21
C GLU A 180 -35.17 -2.39 -2.79
N LYS A 181 -36.04 -2.23 -3.74
CA LYS A 181 -37.48 -2.00 -3.45
C LYS A 181 -38.21 -3.31 -3.57
N LYS A 182 -38.14 -4.16 -2.57
CA LYS A 182 -39.21 -5.10 -2.18
C LYS A 182 -38.78 -5.89 -0.95
N ASP A 183 -39.69 -5.93 0.00
CA ASP A 183 -39.66 -6.69 1.23
C ASP A 183 -38.88 -6.09 2.41
N GLY A 184 -39.59 -5.25 3.15
CA GLY A 184 -39.47 -5.03 4.59
C GLY A 184 -38.07 -4.70 5.09
N GLU A 185 -37.86 -3.49 5.55
CA GLU A 185 -36.82 -3.00 6.50
C GLU A 185 -35.65 -3.97 6.80
N HIS A 186 -34.81 -4.29 5.81
CA HIS A 186 -33.61 -5.04 6.02
C HIS A 186 -32.39 -4.08 6.03
N LEU A 187 -31.75 -4.08 7.18
CA LEU A 187 -30.52 -3.34 7.42
C LEU A 187 -29.39 -3.96 6.64
N THR A 188 -28.93 -3.24 5.64
CA THR A 188 -27.74 -3.60 4.88
C THR A 188 -26.52 -2.96 5.52
N VAL A 189 -25.60 -3.79 6.02
CA VAL A 189 -24.32 -3.36 6.58
C VAL A 189 -23.18 -3.66 5.63
N GLY A 190 -23.33 -4.68 4.79
CA GLY A 190 -22.38 -5.06 3.76
C GLY A 190 -23.07 -5.34 2.43
N ALA A 191 -22.38 -5.11 1.33
CA ALA A 191 -22.88 -5.40 -0.01
C ALA A 191 -21.76 -5.81 -0.96
N ILE A 192 -22.07 -6.67 -1.92
CA ILE A 192 -21.20 -7.00 -3.04
C ILE A 192 -21.86 -6.49 -4.32
N PHE A 193 -21.07 -5.91 -5.18
CA PHE A 193 -21.48 -5.45 -6.51
C PHE A 193 -20.63 -6.13 -7.57
N ALA A 194 -21.25 -6.50 -8.67
CA ALA A 194 -20.59 -6.95 -9.88
C ALA A 194 -20.79 -5.95 -11.00
N PHE A 195 -19.71 -5.54 -11.63
CA PHE A 195 -19.69 -4.60 -12.75
C PHE A 195 -19.04 -5.24 -13.97
N LYS A 196 -19.63 -4.98 -15.13
CA LYS A 196 -18.96 -5.12 -16.42
C LYS A 196 -18.36 -3.76 -16.79
N LEU A 197 -17.08 -3.73 -17.15
CA LEU A 197 -16.40 -2.49 -17.51
C LEU A 197 -16.37 -2.33 -19.02
N ASN A 198 -16.72 -1.13 -19.49
CA ASN A 198 -16.69 -0.77 -20.90
C ASN A 198 -15.82 0.48 -21.09
N PHE A 199 -14.52 0.28 -21.17
CA PHE A 199 -13.55 1.37 -21.33
C PHE A 199 -13.67 2.13 -22.66
N GLY A 200 -14.44 1.62 -23.62
CA GLY A 200 -14.74 2.28 -24.90
C GLY A 200 -16.00 3.13 -24.89
N ALA A 201 -16.72 3.22 -23.75
CA ALA A 201 -17.95 3.99 -23.66
C ALA A 201 -17.68 5.50 -23.83
N SER A 202 -18.51 6.16 -24.65
CA SER A 202 -18.41 7.60 -24.89
C SER A 202 -18.86 8.42 -23.67
N ASN A 203 -19.71 7.85 -22.81
CA ASN A 203 -20.20 8.51 -21.60
C ASN A 203 -19.53 7.85 -20.37
N PRO A 204 -18.89 8.63 -19.48
CA PRO A 204 -18.27 8.09 -18.25
C PRO A 204 -19.22 7.29 -17.36
N ALA A 205 -20.52 7.58 -17.39
CA ALA A 205 -21.52 6.84 -16.61
C ALA A 205 -21.73 5.39 -17.11
N ASP A 206 -21.43 5.11 -18.38
CA ASP A 206 -21.61 3.81 -19.00
C ASP A 206 -20.35 2.91 -18.92
N ILE A 207 -19.28 3.43 -18.33
CA ILE A 207 -18.03 2.68 -18.15
C ILE A 207 -18.25 1.52 -17.16
N PHE A 208 -19.02 1.75 -16.11
CA PHE A 208 -19.29 0.77 -15.06
C PHE A 208 -20.74 0.31 -15.11
N GLU A 209 -21.00 -0.72 -15.91
CA GLU A 209 -22.32 -1.31 -15.99
C GLU A 209 -22.55 -2.30 -14.85
N LYS A 210 -23.42 -1.95 -13.89
CA LYS A 210 -23.75 -2.85 -12.79
C LYS A 210 -24.57 -4.03 -13.30
N LYS A 211 -24.07 -5.26 -13.08
CA LYS A 211 -24.73 -6.50 -13.50
C LYS A 211 -25.46 -7.20 -12.35
N TRP A 212 -24.91 -7.14 -11.15
CA TRP A 212 -25.47 -7.83 -10.00
C TRP A 212 -25.13 -7.12 -8.71
N ALA A 213 -25.95 -7.32 -7.66
CA ALA A 213 -25.67 -6.88 -6.32
C ALA A 213 -26.31 -7.82 -5.28
N LYS A 214 -25.63 -8.01 -4.16
CA LYS A 214 -26.11 -8.77 -3.00
C LYS A 214 -25.83 -8.01 -1.72
N SER A 215 -26.83 -7.86 -0.88
CA SER A 215 -26.72 -7.25 0.44
C SER A 215 -26.58 -8.29 1.54
N PHE A 216 -25.91 -7.89 2.62
CA PHE A 216 -25.69 -8.70 3.82
C PHE A 216 -26.03 -7.92 5.07
N ARG A 217 -26.50 -8.63 6.12
CA ARG A 217 -26.77 -8.04 7.45
C ARG A 217 -25.50 -7.78 8.26
N THR A 218 -24.38 -8.36 7.83
CA THR A 218 -23.05 -8.20 8.44
C THR A 218 -22.10 -7.53 7.46
N GLN A 219 -20.97 -7.00 7.96
CA GLN A 219 -19.98 -6.39 7.11
C GLN A 219 -19.32 -7.42 6.21
N THR A 220 -19.04 -7.02 4.97
CA THR A 220 -18.19 -7.81 4.07
C THR A 220 -16.74 -7.76 4.56
N GLY A 221 -16.07 -8.87 4.52
CA GLY A 221 -14.66 -9.00 4.91
C GLY A 221 -13.75 -9.05 3.70
N VAL A 222 -13.68 -10.19 3.05
CA VAL A 222 -12.81 -10.50 1.93
C VAL A 222 -13.60 -11.10 0.78
N ILE A 223 -13.17 -10.83 -0.45
CA ILE A 223 -13.68 -11.53 -1.64
C ILE A 223 -12.50 -12.09 -2.44
N ASN A 224 -12.76 -13.17 -3.15
CA ASN A 224 -11.86 -13.72 -4.13
C ASN A 224 -12.68 -14.35 -5.27
N TYR A 225 -12.06 -14.54 -6.41
CA TYR A 225 -12.72 -15.12 -7.57
C TYR A 225 -11.86 -16.18 -8.22
N ASN A 226 -12.43 -17.35 -8.41
CA ASN A 226 -11.79 -18.40 -9.18
C ASN A 226 -12.25 -18.35 -10.65
N ILE A 227 -11.32 -18.00 -11.52
CA ILE A 227 -11.55 -17.79 -12.95
C ILE A 227 -11.94 -19.09 -13.66
N GLU A 228 -11.26 -20.21 -13.36
CA GLU A 228 -11.47 -21.49 -14.04
C GLU A 228 -12.88 -22.07 -13.85
N LYS A 229 -13.44 -21.87 -12.66
CA LYS A 229 -14.77 -22.38 -12.31
C LYS A 229 -15.82 -21.28 -12.20
N SER A 230 -15.43 -20.04 -12.45
CA SER A 230 -16.33 -18.88 -12.34
C SER A 230 -17.03 -18.81 -10.97
N ILE A 231 -16.24 -19.00 -9.89
CA ILE A 231 -16.76 -19.01 -8.52
C ILE A 231 -16.36 -17.74 -7.81
N LEU A 232 -17.34 -16.93 -7.42
CA LEU A 232 -17.17 -15.80 -6.51
C LEU A 232 -17.24 -16.30 -5.06
N MET A 233 -16.20 -16.03 -4.29
CA MET A 233 -16.06 -16.39 -2.88
C MET A 233 -16.18 -15.14 -2.03
N ILE A 234 -17.00 -15.19 -0.98
CA ILE A 234 -17.29 -14.05 -0.11
C ILE A 234 -17.14 -14.50 1.34
N GLY A 235 -16.28 -13.81 2.10
CA GLY A 235 -16.14 -13.96 3.54
C GLY A 235 -16.65 -12.73 4.28
N LEU A 236 -17.43 -12.92 5.34
CA LEU A 236 -18.01 -11.83 6.14
C LEU A 236 -17.34 -11.67 7.50
N ASP A 237 -17.63 -10.56 8.17
CA ASP A 237 -17.01 -10.19 9.45
C ASP A 237 -17.47 -11.05 10.65
N MET A 238 -18.59 -11.76 10.52
CA MET A 238 -19.10 -12.66 11.55
C MET A 238 -18.83 -14.15 11.26
N GLY A 239 -17.96 -14.40 10.27
CA GLY A 239 -17.47 -15.75 9.96
C GLY A 239 -18.29 -16.54 8.94
N GLU A 240 -19.33 -15.91 8.37
CA GLU A 240 -20.12 -16.51 7.29
C GLU A 240 -19.34 -16.49 5.97
N ILE A 241 -19.58 -17.49 5.15
CA ILE A 241 -18.98 -17.67 3.83
C ILE A 241 -20.08 -17.99 2.82
N TYR A 242 -19.99 -17.36 1.66
CA TYR A 242 -20.87 -17.60 0.53
C TYR A 242 -20.05 -17.86 -0.72
N LEU A 243 -20.46 -18.84 -1.50
CA LEU A 243 -19.90 -19.13 -2.82
C LEU A 243 -21.01 -19.03 -3.86
N TYR A 244 -20.77 -18.25 -4.88
CA TYR A 244 -21.66 -18.08 -6.01
C TYR A 244 -20.99 -18.56 -7.29
N HIS A 245 -21.68 -19.39 -8.05
CA HIS A 245 -21.30 -19.65 -9.43
C HIS A 245 -21.81 -18.49 -10.30
N THR A 246 -20.91 -17.84 -11.01
CA THR A 246 -21.24 -16.76 -11.93
C THR A 246 -21.34 -17.36 -13.32
N GLY A 247 -22.55 -17.57 -13.85
CA GLY A 247 -22.76 -18.26 -15.12
C GLY A 247 -21.98 -17.62 -16.28
N ILE A 248 -21.09 -18.39 -16.89
CA ILE A 248 -20.27 -17.92 -18.04
C ILE A 248 -21.17 -17.63 -19.25
N GLU A 249 -22.25 -18.41 -19.43
CA GLU A 249 -23.15 -18.30 -20.59
C GLU A 249 -24.19 -17.19 -20.45
N SER A 250 -24.57 -16.81 -19.24
CA SER A 250 -25.62 -15.81 -18.98
C SER A 250 -25.11 -14.36 -18.87
N LYS A 251 -23.90 -14.08 -19.31
CA LYS A 251 -23.28 -12.74 -19.27
C LYS A 251 -23.29 -12.10 -17.87
N TYR A 252 -22.98 -12.90 -16.83
CA TYR A 252 -22.81 -12.42 -15.45
C TYR A 252 -24.09 -11.85 -14.79
N CYS A 253 -25.27 -12.28 -15.23
CA CYS A 253 -26.53 -11.87 -14.64
C CYS A 253 -27.14 -12.89 -13.68
N ASP A 254 -26.76 -14.17 -13.84
CA ASP A 254 -27.28 -15.28 -13.03
C ASP A 254 -26.22 -15.77 -12.06
N TYR A 255 -26.37 -15.41 -10.80
CA TYR A 255 -25.51 -15.85 -9.71
C TYR A 255 -26.21 -16.93 -8.92
N GLU A 256 -25.74 -18.14 -9.04
CA GLU A 256 -26.26 -19.30 -8.33
C GLU A 256 -25.49 -19.50 -7.02
N LEU A 257 -26.19 -19.53 -5.89
CA LEU A 257 -25.59 -19.85 -4.60
C LEU A 257 -25.28 -21.35 -4.55
N ILE A 258 -23.99 -21.70 -4.51
CA ILE A 258 -23.52 -23.09 -4.46
C ILE A 258 -23.11 -23.54 -3.05
N TYR A 259 -22.76 -22.59 -2.18
CA TYR A 259 -22.41 -22.88 -0.80
C TYR A 259 -22.71 -21.68 0.11
N GLU A 260 -23.27 -22.01 1.30
CA GLU A 260 -23.42 -21.09 2.42
C GLU A 260 -23.02 -21.83 3.70
N GLY A 261 -22.15 -21.23 4.51
CA GLY A 261 -21.70 -21.81 5.76
C GLY A 261 -21.14 -20.79 6.72
N LYS A 262 -20.95 -21.22 7.98
CA LYS A 262 -20.33 -20.40 9.03
C LYS A 262 -19.25 -21.19 9.75
N PRO A 263 -18.09 -21.46 9.10
CA PRO A 263 -17.00 -22.19 9.72
C PRO A 263 -16.24 -21.40 10.79
N HIS A 264 -16.36 -20.08 10.76
CA HIS A 264 -15.68 -19.16 11.67
C HIS A 264 -16.67 -18.41 12.58
N TRP A 265 -16.17 -17.89 13.71
CA TRP A 265 -16.97 -17.05 14.63
C TRP A 265 -16.52 -15.59 14.66
N ALA A 266 -15.48 -15.24 13.89
CA ALA A 266 -15.01 -13.87 13.69
C ALA A 266 -14.69 -13.65 12.21
N ARG A 267 -14.20 -12.46 11.88
CA ARG A 267 -13.92 -12.00 10.52
C ARG A 267 -13.10 -13.00 9.71
N VAL A 268 -13.61 -13.37 8.54
CA VAL A 268 -12.85 -14.07 7.52
C VAL A 268 -11.84 -13.11 6.91
N MET A 269 -10.58 -13.48 6.95
CA MET A 269 -9.45 -12.63 6.53
C MET A 269 -8.84 -13.06 5.21
N GLY A 270 -9.03 -14.31 4.83
CA GLY A 270 -8.60 -14.86 3.56
C GLY A 270 -9.47 -16.03 3.16
N ILE A 271 -9.70 -16.16 1.86
CA ILE A 271 -10.53 -17.21 1.26
C ILE A 271 -9.99 -17.57 -0.13
N ASP A 272 -9.84 -18.86 -0.40
CA ASP A 272 -9.47 -19.38 -1.71
C ASP A 272 -9.93 -20.83 -1.89
N ILE A 273 -10.04 -21.30 -3.13
CA ILE A 273 -10.50 -22.62 -3.48
C ILE A 273 -9.43 -23.47 -4.18
N ASP A 274 -9.25 -24.68 -3.72
CA ASP A 274 -8.52 -25.73 -4.41
C ASP A 274 -9.51 -26.56 -5.25
N ILE A 275 -9.47 -26.33 -6.55
CA ILE A 275 -10.38 -27.00 -7.48
C ILE A 275 -10.08 -28.49 -7.59
N LYS A 276 -8.80 -28.88 -7.53
CA LYS A 276 -8.37 -30.28 -7.64
C LYS A 276 -8.95 -31.12 -6.53
N LYS A 277 -9.04 -30.54 -5.33
CA LYS A 277 -9.57 -31.21 -4.13
C LYS A 277 -11.03 -30.91 -3.85
N ASN A 278 -11.63 -30.02 -4.63
CA ASN A 278 -12.95 -29.46 -4.34
C ASN A 278 -13.07 -28.98 -2.89
N ALA A 279 -12.09 -28.21 -2.46
CA ALA A 279 -11.94 -27.76 -1.08
C ALA A 279 -11.71 -26.25 -0.99
N LEU A 280 -12.31 -25.65 0.02
CA LEU A 280 -12.19 -24.24 0.34
C LEU A 280 -11.19 -24.05 1.47
N TYR A 281 -10.24 -23.16 1.31
CA TYR A 281 -9.30 -22.72 2.34
C TYR A 281 -9.74 -21.37 2.88
N THR A 282 -9.85 -21.26 4.20
CA THR A 282 -10.27 -20.03 4.87
C THR A 282 -9.46 -19.78 6.13
N CYS A 283 -9.07 -18.53 6.34
CA CYS A 283 -8.44 -18.11 7.59
C CYS A 283 -9.19 -16.91 8.20
N SER A 284 -9.10 -16.79 9.52
CA SER A 284 -9.90 -15.80 10.25
C SER A 284 -9.13 -15.18 11.42
N SER A 285 -9.61 -14.03 11.86
CA SER A 285 -9.21 -13.39 13.12
C SER A 285 -9.65 -14.21 14.34
N ASP A 286 -10.47 -15.25 14.18
CA ASP A 286 -10.79 -16.24 15.22
C ASP A 286 -9.65 -17.21 15.51
N LYS A 287 -8.49 -17.02 14.88
CA LYS A 287 -7.26 -17.79 15.08
C LYS A 287 -7.27 -19.17 14.45
N LYS A 288 -8.20 -19.42 13.53
CA LYS A 288 -8.34 -20.69 12.83
C LYS A 288 -7.99 -20.58 11.36
N PHE A 289 -7.33 -21.63 10.86
CA PHE A 289 -7.21 -21.94 9.45
C PHE A 289 -8.00 -23.22 9.19
N ILE A 290 -9.00 -23.15 8.30
CA ILE A 290 -9.99 -24.21 8.08
C ILE A 290 -9.98 -24.61 6.61
N MET A 291 -10.05 -25.91 6.36
CA MET A 291 -10.35 -26.51 5.07
C MET A 291 -11.78 -27.06 5.08
N THR A 292 -12.59 -26.65 4.12
CA THR A 292 -13.96 -27.13 3.96
C THR A 292 -14.10 -27.87 2.65
N TYR A 293 -14.43 -29.15 2.70
CA TYR A 293 -14.72 -29.95 1.51
C TYR A 293 -16.09 -29.55 0.95
N LEU A 294 -16.14 -29.16 -0.31
CA LEU A 294 -17.36 -28.78 -1.02
C LEU A 294 -18.02 -30.05 -1.60
N SER A 295 -18.55 -30.87 -0.73
CA SER A 295 -19.26 -32.11 -1.03
C SER A 295 -20.69 -32.03 -0.46
N GLU A 296 -21.49 -33.06 -0.67
CA GLU A 296 -22.87 -33.11 -0.14
C GLU A 296 -22.97 -32.84 1.38
N GLN A 297 -21.90 -33.13 2.14
CA GLN A 297 -21.86 -32.94 3.60
C GLN A 297 -21.16 -31.64 4.03
N ASN A 298 -20.45 -30.95 3.13
CA ASN A 298 -19.73 -29.70 3.41
C ASN A 298 -18.89 -29.76 4.70
N LYS A 299 -18.11 -30.82 4.85
CA LYS A 299 -17.33 -31.08 6.07
C LYS A 299 -16.18 -30.11 6.22
N SER A 300 -16.14 -29.39 7.33
CA SER A 300 -15.03 -28.50 7.69
C SER A 300 -14.06 -29.20 8.63
N VAL A 301 -12.75 -28.97 8.43
CA VAL A 301 -11.66 -29.50 9.25
C VAL A 301 -10.75 -28.34 9.66
N ASP A 302 -10.50 -28.22 10.96
CA ASP A 302 -9.53 -27.26 11.49
C ASP A 302 -8.11 -27.75 11.15
N ILE A 303 -7.39 -27.07 10.29
CA ILE A 303 -6.00 -27.41 9.92
C ILE A 303 -5.04 -26.86 10.96
N GLU A 304 -5.27 -25.62 11.40
CA GLU A 304 -4.50 -24.99 12.45
C GLU A 304 -5.42 -24.17 13.36
N THR A 305 -5.21 -24.28 14.67
CA THR A 305 -5.74 -23.36 15.66
C THR A 305 -4.58 -22.71 16.37
N ASN A 306 -4.36 -21.44 16.10
CA ASN A 306 -3.25 -20.67 16.66
C ASN A 306 -3.74 -19.85 17.87
N GLN A 307 -2.79 -19.31 18.66
CA GLN A 307 -3.13 -18.33 19.72
C GLN A 307 -3.33 -16.91 19.15
N ILE A 308 -3.10 -16.72 17.86
CA ILE A 308 -3.00 -15.42 17.19
C ILE A 308 -3.86 -15.40 15.94
N GLY A 309 -4.55 -14.28 15.69
CA GLY A 309 -5.40 -14.11 14.52
C GLY A 309 -4.61 -14.09 13.22
N PHE A 310 -5.16 -14.73 12.18
CA PHE A 310 -4.65 -14.62 10.81
C PHE A 310 -5.12 -13.32 10.17
N THR A 311 -4.34 -12.82 9.21
CA THR A 311 -4.59 -11.52 8.57
C THR A 311 -4.73 -11.58 7.06
N ASN A 312 -4.10 -12.55 6.39
CA ASN A 312 -4.26 -12.81 4.96
C ASN A 312 -4.01 -14.28 4.65
N LEU A 313 -4.47 -14.71 3.47
CA LEU A 313 -4.23 -16.00 2.86
C LEU A 313 -3.91 -15.79 1.38
N TYR A 314 -2.89 -16.48 0.88
CA TYR A 314 -2.57 -16.57 -0.54
C TYR A 314 -2.33 -18.03 -0.91
N PHE A 315 -3.03 -18.52 -1.95
CA PHE A 315 -2.86 -19.86 -2.47
C PHE A 315 -2.14 -19.86 -3.81
N ASP A 316 -0.90 -20.31 -3.80
CA ASP A 316 -0.07 -20.56 -4.99
C ASP A 316 -0.46 -21.93 -5.57
N ARG A 317 -1.42 -21.93 -6.52
CA ARG A 317 -1.95 -23.13 -7.15
C ARG A 317 -0.94 -23.88 -7.99
N GLU A 318 0.00 -23.15 -8.62
CA GLU A 318 1.01 -23.74 -9.49
C GLU A 318 2.02 -24.57 -8.71
N ASN A 319 2.46 -24.06 -7.57
CA ASN A 319 3.46 -24.72 -6.72
C ASN A 319 2.84 -25.45 -5.50
N GLU A 320 1.52 -25.55 -5.44
CA GLU A 320 0.76 -26.22 -4.39
C GLU A 320 1.16 -25.78 -2.98
N ARG A 321 1.21 -24.44 -2.77
CA ARG A 321 1.61 -23.82 -1.50
C ARG A 321 0.58 -22.82 -1.01
N LEU A 322 0.44 -22.76 0.32
CA LEU A 322 -0.37 -21.73 0.99
C LEU A 322 0.53 -20.86 1.88
N PHE A 323 0.26 -19.59 1.87
CA PHE A 323 0.92 -18.58 2.70
C PHE A 323 -0.14 -17.87 3.54
N LEU A 324 0.03 -17.93 4.87
CA LEU A 324 -0.84 -17.23 5.82
C LEU A 324 -0.04 -16.24 6.64
N THR A 325 -0.50 -15.01 6.71
CA THR A 325 0.10 -14.00 7.59
C THR A 325 -0.71 -13.85 8.87
N ASN A 326 -0.07 -13.32 9.92
CA ASN A 326 -0.71 -13.15 11.22
C ASN A 326 -0.41 -11.79 11.88
N GLU A 327 -0.98 -11.59 13.07
CA GLU A 327 -0.87 -10.35 13.84
C GLU A 327 0.49 -10.16 14.52
N LEU A 328 1.37 -11.17 14.56
CA LEU A 328 2.74 -11.08 15.11
C LEU A 328 3.83 -10.89 14.06
N GLY A 329 3.46 -10.58 12.83
CA GLY A 329 4.44 -10.37 11.77
C GLY A 329 5.04 -11.66 11.24
N GLN A 330 4.31 -12.76 11.27
CA GLN A 330 4.75 -14.06 10.81
C GLN A 330 4.04 -14.48 9.52
N VAL A 331 4.75 -15.26 8.70
CA VAL A 331 4.23 -15.95 7.52
C VAL A 331 4.32 -17.44 7.75
N ASN A 332 3.18 -18.11 7.83
CA ASN A 332 3.09 -19.58 7.92
C ASN A 332 2.99 -20.15 6.51
N ILE A 333 3.78 -21.17 6.22
CA ILE A 333 3.88 -21.83 4.91
C ILE A 333 3.38 -23.25 5.03
N TYR A 334 2.48 -23.65 4.11
CA TYR A 334 1.93 -24.98 3.98
C TYR A 334 2.11 -25.52 2.57
N LEU A 335 2.29 -26.83 2.46
CA LEU A 335 2.17 -27.56 1.19
C LEU A 335 0.78 -28.16 1.07
N THR A 336 0.24 -28.15 -0.14
CA THR A 336 -1.09 -28.67 -0.45
C THR A 336 -1.05 -29.86 -1.40
N ASN A 337 0.08 -30.53 -1.54
CA ASN A 337 0.24 -31.74 -2.36
C ASN A 337 -0.39 -32.98 -1.74
N GLU A 338 -0.59 -33.01 -0.41
CA GLU A 338 -1.28 -34.05 0.33
C GLU A 338 -2.79 -33.79 0.39
N GLU A 339 -3.59 -34.74 0.91
CA GLU A 339 -5.03 -34.58 1.06
C GLU A 339 -5.40 -33.34 1.89
N MET A 340 -4.66 -33.10 2.97
CA MET A 340 -4.77 -31.90 3.80
C MET A 340 -3.50 -31.06 3.71
N PRO A 341 -3.60 -29.73 3.89
CA PRO A 341 -2.43 -28.86 3.95
C PRO A 341 -1.47 -29.27 5.06
N VAL A 342 -0.19 -29.45 4.70
CA VAL A 342 0.87 -29.83 5.63
C VAL A 342 1.70 -28.61 5.99
N PHE A 343 1.79 -28.29 7.28
CA PHE A 343 2.62 -27.20 7.77
C PHE A 343 4.10 -27.47 7.48
N VAL A 344 4.79 -26.49 6.90
CA VAL A 344 6.23 -26.54 6.60
C VAL A 344 7.02 -25.77 7.64
N LYS A 345 6.72 -24.47 7.77
CA LYS A 345 7.43 -23.60 8.70
C LYS A 345 6.74 -22.25 8.88
N THR A 346 7.18 -21.55 9.92
CA THR A 346 6.87 -20.14 10.16
C THR A 346 8.11 -19.29 9.89
N VAL A 347 7.94 -18.25 9.11
CA VAL A 347 8.96 -17.20 8.88
C VAL A 347 8.60 -15.97 9.68
N GLN A 348 9.50 -15.56 10.55
CA GLN A 348 9.36 -14.30 11.27
C GLN A 348 9.90 -13.16 10.39
N THR A 349 9.06 -12.19 10.07
CA THR A 349 9.52 -10.94 9.46
C THR A 349 10.24 -10.09 10.51
N HIS A 350 10.99 -9.08 10.10
CA HIS A 350 11.69 -8.19 11.04
C HIS A 350 10.71 -7.46 11.99
N THR A 351 9.55 -7.10 11.47
CA THR A 351 8.53 -6.48 12.29
C THR A 351 7.75 -7.53 13.07
N LYS A 352 7.61 -7.33 14.37
CA LYS A 352 6.70 -8.12 15.21
C LYS A 352 5.31 -7.47 15.27
N ASN A 353 4.84 -6.93 14.14
CA ASN A 353 3.60 -6.18 14.05
C ASN A 353 2.63 -6.87 13.10
N VAL A 354 1.37 -6.48 13.22
CA VAL A 354 0.29 -6.95 12.37
C VAL A 354 0.62 -6.75 10.90
N LEU A 355 0.72 -7.85 10.14
CA LEU A 355 0.83 -7.81 8.69
C LEU A 355 -0.55 -7.57 8.10
N ARG A 356 -0.65 -6.59 7.18
CA ARG A 356 -1.91 -6.25 6.52
C ARG A 356 -1.90 -6.50 5.03
N GLY A 357 -0.75 -6.33 4.38
CA GLY A 357 -0.57 -6.66 2.98
C GLY A 357 0.22 -7.95 2.84
N LEU A 358 -0.17 -8.74 1.85
CA LEU A 358 0.52 -9.94 1.40
C LEU A 358 0.41 -9.98 -0.12
N ASP A 359 1.53 -10.18 -0.79
CA ASP A 359 1.60 -10.48 -2.21
C ASP A 359 2.74 -11.47 -2.48
N VAL A 360 2.62 -12.25 -3.54
CA VAL A 360 3.57 -13.33 -3.84
C VAL A 360 3.91 -13.31 -5.33
N SER A 361 5.21 -13.28 -5.64
CA SER A 361 5.69 -13.54 -6.99
C SER A 361 6.06 -15.02 -7.13
N THR A 362 5.26 -15.77 -7.85
CA THR A 362 5.50 -17.19 -8.13
C THR A 362 6.72 -17.40 -9.02
N LYS A 363 6.99 -16.46 -9.95
CA LYS A 363 8.12 -16.53 -10.89
C LYS A 363 9.47 -16.27 -10.23
N LYS A 364 9.51 -15.32 -9.26
CA LYS A 364 10.75 -14.96 -8.56
C LYS A 364 10.89 -15.63 -7.21
N TYR A 365 9.86 -16.35 -6.75
CA TYR A 365 9.81 -16.98 -5.44
C TYR A 365 9.96 -15.98 -4.29
N TYR A 366 9.32 -14.81 -4.41
CA TYR A 366 9.31 -13.79 -3.38
C TYR A 366 7.96 -13.68 -2.71
N ILE A 367 7.98 -13.46 -1.39
CA ILE A 367 6.82 -13.02 -0.62
C ILE A 367 7.05 -11.58 -0.18
N PHE A 368 6.06 -10.75 -0.40
CA PHE A 368 6.04 -9.35 0.00
C PHE A 368 5.00 -9.15 1.09
N THR A 369 5.41 -8.56 2.21
CA THR A 369 4.49 -8.23 3.30
C THR A 369 4.62 -6.78 3.70
N SER A 370 3.51 -6.17 4.13
CA SER A 370 3.50 -4.84 4.71
C SER A 370 2.82 -4.84 6.07
N SER A 371 3.37 -4.04 7.00
CA SER A 371 2.92 -3.97 8.39
C SER A 371 2.15 -2.71 8.72
N MET A 372 1.40 -2.73 9.82
CA MET A 372 0.74 -1.55 10.38
C MET A 372 1.70 -0.51 10.93
N LYS A 373 3.00 -0.78 11.02
CA LYS A 373 4.03 0.21 11.39
C LYS A 373 4.74 0.86 10.20
N GLY A 374 4.35 0.49 8.98
CA GLY A 374 4.96 1.04 7.78
C GLY A 374 6.15 0.25 7.24
N ASP A 375 6.47 -0.90 7.86
CA ASP A 375 7.57 -1.74 7.40
C ASP A 375 7.14 -2.60 6.22
N ILE A 376 8.03 -2.82 5.28
CA ILE A 376 7.89 -3.75 4.17
C ILE A 376 8.98 -4.82 4.33
N SER A 377 8.59 -6.09 4.28
CA SER A 377 9.52 -7.20 4.28
C SER A 377 9.43 -7.96 2.96
N VAL A 378 10.57 -8.27 2.39
CA VAL A 378 10.71 -9.09 1.18
C VAL A 378 11.41 -10.37 1.58
N LEU A 379 10.73 -11.50 1.37
CA LEU A 379 11.24 -12.82 1.69
C LEU A 379 11.52 -13.58 0.40
N ASP A 380 12.73 -14.10 0.26
CA ASP A 380 13.13 -14.98 -0.85
C ASP A 380 12.90 -16.43 -0.45
N LEU A 381 12.01 -17.11 -1.12
CA LEU A 381 11.73 -18.53 -0.89
C LEU A 381 12.81 -19.46 -1.47
N GLY A 382 13.69 -18.95 -2.33
CA GLY A 382 14.81 -19.67 -2.95
C GLY A 382 14.44 -21.01 -3.60
N THR A 383 15.18 -21.42 -4.59
CA THR A 383 15.00 -22.72 -5.26
C THR A 383 15.45 -23.93 -4.42
N GLY A 384 15.93 -23.71 -3.20
CA GLY A 384 16.48 -24.75 -2.33
C GLY A 384 15.92 -24.77 -0.90
N GLY A 385 14.79 -24.11 -0.64
CA GLY A 385 14.19 -24.06 0.71
C GLY A 385 14.98 -23.22 1.72
N ARG A 386 15.94 -22.44 1.26
CA ARG A 386 16.65 -21.45 2.08
C ARG A 386 15.95 -20.11 1.90
N GLU A 387 15.23 -19.70 2.91
CA GLU A 387 14.68 -18.36 3.00
C GLU A 387 15.80 -17.37 3.24
N LYS A 388 15.89 -16.43 2.35
CA LYS A 388 16.81 -15.32 2.49
C LYS A 388 16.00 -14.05 2.66
N PHE A 389 16.16 -13.42 3.79
CA PHE A 389 15.63 -12.10 4.03
C PHE A 389 16.41 -11.12 3.14
N ILE A 390 15.72 -10.44 2.21
CA ILE A 390 16.43 -9.62 1.24
C ILE A 390 16.59 -8.19 1.75
N GLU A 391 15.55 -7.58 2.28
CA GLU A 391 15.62 -6.21 2.78
C GLU A 391 14.40 -5.81 3.60
N GLU A 392 14.62 -5.05 4.66
CA GLU A 392 13.57 -4.34 5.39
C GLU A 392 13.55 -2.89 4.93
N ILE A 393 12.42 -2.43 4.41
CA ILE A 393 12.23 -1.05 4.02
C ILE A 393 11.36 -0.39 5.08
N SER A 394 11.97 0.40 5.99
CA SER A 394 11.20 1.20 6.92
C SER A 394 10.68 2.46 6.25
N TYR A 395 9.40 2.77 6.48
CA TYR A 395 8.75 3.95 5.94
C TYR A 395 9.21 5.22 6.69
N PHE A 396 9.58 6.26 5.91
CA PHE A 396 9.99 7.53 6.48
C PHE A 396 8.77 8.31 6.93
N GLY A 397 8.60 8.53 8.25
CA GLY A 397 7.57 9.42 8.76
C GLY A 397 6.71 8.89 9.89
N GLY A 398 7.05 7.77 10.54
CA GLY A 398 6.32 7.21 11.70
C GLY A 398 4.81 7.09 11.46
N ASP A 399 4.12 6.24 12.11
CA ASP A 399 2.65 6.11 12.17
C ASP A 399 1.86 5.91 10.85
N LEU A 400 2.50 5.78 9.68
CA LEU A 400 1.80 5.45 8.44
C LEU A 400 1.56 3.95 8.35
N GLN A 401 0.35 3.55 8.70
CA GLN A 401 -0.08 2.17 8.63
C GLN A 401 -0.24 1.74 7.17
N LEU A 402 0.62 0.83 6.71
CA LEU A 402 0.45 0.18 5.42
C LEU A 402 -0.67 -0.86 5.53
N ARG A 403 -1.52 -0.92 4.50
CA ARG A 403 -2.69 -1.80 4.47
C ARG A 403 -2.64 -2.84 3.37
N VAL A 404 -2.07 -2.48 2.25
CA VAL A 404 -2.01 -3.32 1.06
C VAL A 404 -0.67 -3.14 0.37
N ILE A 405 -0.20 -4.21 -0.24
CA ILE A 405 1.02 -4.25 -1.05
C ILE A 405 0.73 -5.02 -2.33
N ARG A 406 1.32 -4.55 -3.45
CA ARG A 406 1.30 -5.25 -4.74
C ARG A 406 2.66 -5.16 -5.38
N TYR A 407 3.06 -6.21 -6.04
CA TYR A 407 4.31 -6.30 -6.76
C TYR A 407 4.11 -6.15 -8.26
N ASN A 408 4.83 -5.20 -8.85
CA ASN A 408 4.92 -5.05 -10.29
C ASN A 408 6.18 -5.77 -10.79
N GLU A 409 5.96 -6.92 -11.42
CA GLU A 409 7.04 -7.79 -11.89
C GLU A 409 7.87 -7.17 -13.01
N GLU A 410 7.23 -6.42 -13.91
CA GLU A 410 7.90 -5.83 -15.09
C GLU A 410 8.99 -4.85 -14.68
N ASN A 411 8.68 -3.97 -13.75
CA ASN A 411 9.57 -2.90 -13.32
C ASN A 411 10.37 -3.23 -12.05
N SER A 412 10.10 -4.38 -11.42
CA SER A 412 10.64 -4.73 -10.09
C SER A 412 10.31 -3.66 -9.05
N GLU A 413 9.05 -3.25 -8.99
CA GLU A 413 8.51 -2.22 -8.12
C GLU A 413 7.50 -2.79 -7.14
N LEU A 414 7.47 -2.23 -5.94
CA LEU A 414 6.40 -2.49 -4.97
C LEU A 414 5.48 -1.27 -4.89
N LEU A 415 4.20 -1.54 -4.87
CA LEU A 415 3.14 -0.55 -4.70
C LEU A 415 2.50 -0.77 -3.34
N THR A 416 2.46 0.26 -2.49
CA THR A 416 1.83 0.17 -1.17
C THR A 416 0.75 1.21 -1.00
N GLY A 417 -0.36 0.80 -0.36
CA GLY A 417 -1.45 1.69 0.04
C GLY A 417 -1.49 1.85 1.55
N ASP A 418 -1.67 3.08 2.03
CA ASP A 418 -1.65 3.41 3.44
C ASP A 418 -3.00 3.84 4.04
N GLN A 419 -3.01 4.02 5.37
CA GLN A 419 -4.14 4.49 6.16
C GLN A 419 -4.60 5.90 5.78
N ASN A 420 -3.72 6.73 5.22
CA ASN A 420 -4.00 8.11 4.87
C ASN A 420 -4.46 8.27 3.41
N GLY A 421 -4.64 7.16 2.67
CA GLY A 421 -5.07 7.19 1.28
C GLY A 421 -3.95 7.51 0.30
N ARG A 422 -2.70 7.32 0.69
CA ARG A 422 -1.54 7.52 -0.16
C ARG A 422 -1.10 6.20 -0.77
N VAL A 423 -0.76 6.21 -2.05
CA VAL A 423 -0.02 5.15 -2.72
C VAL A 423 1.45 5.54 -2.78
N THR A 424 2.33 4.60 -2.49
CA THR A 424 3.78 4.77 -2.62
C THR A 424 4.35 3.67 -3.50
N VAL A 425 5.20 4.05 -4.44
CA VAL A 425 5.96 3.15 -5.31
C VAL A 425 7.38 3.03 -4.76
N TRP A 426 7.89 1.81 -4.69
CA TRP A 426 9.21 1.48 -4.17
C TRP A 426 10.02 0.72 -5.20
N SER A 427 11.30 1.04 -5.35
CA SER A 427 12.22 0.22 -6.12
C SER A 427 12.66 -0.98 -5.29
N LEU A 428 12.40 -2.19 -5.77
CA LEU A 428 12.88 -3.41 -5.12
C LEU A 428 14.41 -3.51 -5.15
N LYS A 429 15.06 -2.90 -6.15
CA LYS A 429 16.52 -2.92 -6.29
C LYS A 429 17.23 -2.06 -5.25
N SER A 430 16.73 -0.85 -5.03
CA SER A 430 17.36 0.12 -4.11
C SER A 430 16.74 0.15 -2.72
N GLY A 431 15.57 -0.49 -2.53
CA GLY A 431 14.82 -0.42 -1.29
C GLY A 431 14.27 0.97 -0.96
N LYS A 432 14.26 1.89 -1.94
CA LYS A 432 13.84 3.30 -1.74
C LYS A 432 12.49 3.58 -2.38
N SER A 433 11.76 4.53 -1.80
CA SER A 433 10.55 5.03 -2.44
C SER A 433 10.91 5.83 -3.69
N ILE A 434 10.23 5.53 -4.80
CA ILE A 434 10.39 6.20 -6.09
C ILE A 434 9.43 7.38 -6.17
N TYR A 435 8.17 7.15 -5.81
CA TYR A 435 7.10 8.12 -5.95
C TYR A 435 5.98 7.88 -4.95
N ALA A 436 5.26 8.92 -4.56
CA ALA A 436 4.07 8.78 -3.71
C ALA A 436 3.02 9.86 -4.06
N TRP A 437 1.74 9.47 -4.04
CA TRP A 437 0.65 10.40 -4.26
C TRP A 437 -0.57 10.09 -3.40
N LYS A 438 -1.41 11.08 -3.18
CA LYS A 438 -2.69 10.94 -2.52
C LYS A 438 -3.71 10.38 -3.52
N ALA A 439 -4.11 9.14 -3.36
CA ALA A 439 -5.08 8.47 -4.22
C ALA A 439 -6.51 8.60 -3.68
N HIS A 440 -6.67 8.54 -2.35
CA HIS A 440 -7.98 8.54 -1.68
C HIS A 440 -8.00 9.51 -0.50
N GLU A 441 -9.20 9.99 -0.13
CA GLU A 441 -9.39 10.87 1.05
C GLU A 441 -9.38 10.09 2.37
N GLY A 442 -9.43 8.78 2.31
CA GLY A 442 -9.37 7.88 3.46
C GLY A 442 -8.47 6.69 3.19
N PRO A 443 -8.41 5.73 4.12
CA PRO A 443 -7.59 4.54 3.98
C PRO A 443 -7.79 3.81 2.67
N ILE A 444 -6.69 3.43 2.02
CA ILE A 444 -6.71 2.45 0.93
C ILE A 444 -6.93 1.08 1.54
N THR A 445 -7.91 0.36 1.04
CA THR A 445 -8.28 -0.96 1.58
C THR A 445 -7.84 -2.10 0.70
N GLN A 446 -7.80 -1.87 -0.61
CA GLN A 446 -7.34 -2.84 -1.58
C GLN A 446 -6.70 -2.14 -2.78
N MET A 447 -5.76 -2.82 -3.41
CA MET A 447 -5.15 -2.43 -4.68
C MET A 447 -4.97 -3.66 -5.57
N ASP A 448 -4.98 -3.44 -6.86
CA ASP A 448 -4.63 -4.44 -7.86
C ASP A 448 -3.87 -3.78 -9.02
N TYR A 449 -3.01 -4.53 -9.70
CA TYR A 449 -2.22 -4.02 -10.81
C TYR A 449 -2.42 -4.86 -12.05
N ASP A 450 -3.07 -4.27 -13.04
CA ASP A 450 -3.23 -4.84 -14.36
C ASP A 450 -1.93 -4.63 -15.16
N THR A 451 -1.12 -5.66 -15.26
CA THR A 451 0.17 -5.63 -15.97
C THR A 451 -0.02 -5.43 -17.47
N ALA A 452 -1.07 -5.99 -18.06
CA ALA A 452 -1.31 -5.92 -19.50
C ALA A 452 -1.61 -4.49 -19.98
N HIS A 453 -2.39 -3.74 -19.18
CA HIS A 453 -2.78 -2.37 -19.50
C HIS A 453 -1.98 -1.32 -18.73
N LYS A 454 -1.09 -1.72 -17.83
CA LYS A 454 -0.30 -0.84 -16.94
C LYS A 454 -1.18 0.09 -16.10
N ILE A 455 -2.27 -0.46 -15.58
CA ILE A 455 -3.26 0.25 -14.77
C ILE A 455 -3.19 -0.23 -13.33
N LEU A 456 -2.97 0.70 -12.41
CA LEU A 456 -3.18 0.45 -10.99
C LEU A 456 -4.62 0.76 -10.63
N ILE A 457 -5.26 -0.16 -9.92
CA ILE A 457 -6.61 -0.01 -9.41
C ILE A 457 -6.51 0.14 -7.89
N THR A 458 -7.18 1.13 -7.33
CA THR A 458 -7.17 1.39 -5.90
C THR A 458 -8.59 1.55 -5.37
N GLY A 459 -8.90 0.91 -4.24
CA GLY A 459 -10.17 1.04 -3.54
C GLY A 459 -9.98 1.65 -2.15
N GLY A 460 -10.86 2.58 -1.77
CA GLY A 460 -10.74 3.32 -0.52
C GLY A 460 -12.01 3.37 0.32
N LYS A 461 -11.84 3.72 1.60
CA LYS A 461 -12.98 3.98 2.50
C LYS A 461 -13.82 5.20 2.10
N ASP A 462 -13.32 6.03 1.22
CA ASP A 462 -14.02 7.17 0.63
C ASP A 462 -15.06 6.77 -0.42
N LYS A 463 -15.38 5.47 -0.52
CA LYS A 463 -16.40 4.89 -1.42
C LYS A 463 -16.04 4.96 -2.91
N LYS A 464 -14.75 5.02 -3.21
CA LYS A 464 -14.25 5.14 -4.57
C LYS A 464 -13.40 3.95 -4.95
N ILE A 465 -13.49 3.56 -6.22
CA ILE A 465 -12.50 2.74 -6.90
C ILE A 465 -11.93 3.57 -8.05
N ILE A 466 -10.62 3.73 -8.09
CA ILE A 466 -9.94 4.60 -9.05
C ILE A 466 -8.94 3.81 -9.85
N PHE A 467 -8.96 4.00 -11.16
CA PHE A 467 -8.06 3.42 -12.13
C PHE A 467 -7.00 4.46 -12.52
N TRP A 468 -5.73 4.14 -12.27
CA TRP A 468 -4.59 5.01 -12.50
C TRP A 468 -3.74 4.46 -13.64
N LYS A 469 -3.51 5.27 -14.66
CA LYS A 469 -2.48 4.98 -15.65
C LYS A 469 -1.14 5.38 -15.05
N LEU A 470 -0.26 4.40 -14.84
CA LEU A 470 1.08 4.66 -14.35
C LEU A 470 1.98 5.13 -15.50
N PRO A 471 2.98 5.99 -15.25
CA PRO A 471 3.96 6.39 -16.24
C PRO A 471 4.81 5.19 -16.69
N GLU A 472 5.22 5.16 -17.94
CA GLU A 472 6.06 4.06 -18.48
C GLU A 472 7.42 3.97 -17.79
N LYS A 473 7.95 5.09 -17.38
CA LYS A 473 9.15 5.19 -16.55
C LYS A 473 8.92 6.27 -15.51
N TRP A 474 9.24 5.94 -14.28
CA TRP A 474 9.46 6.94 -13.25
C TRP A 474 10.79 7.60 -13.58
N VAL A 475 10.77 8.59 -14.49
CA VAL A 475 11.99 9.23 -14.97
C VAL A 475 12.61 9.98 -13.82
N ASN A 476 13.71 9.42 -13.35
CA ASN A 476 14.64 10.11 -12.52
C ASN A 476 16.06 9.72 -12.93
N GLU A 477 16.70 10.61 -13.66
CA GLU A 477 18.10 10.45 -14.04
C GLU A 477 19.03 10.24 -12.82
N ASP A 478 18.58 10.71 -11.65
CA ASP A 478 19.32 10.51 -10.40
C ASP A 478 19.16 9.11 -9.81
N ILE A 479 18.06 8.40 -10.02
CA ILE A 479 17.97 6.99 -9.62
C ILE A 479 18.98 6.18 -10.43
N GLU A 480 19.05 6.37 -11.73
CA GLU A 480 20.03 5.68 -12.57
C GLU A 480 21.47 6.04 -12.18
N ARG A 481 21.72 7.28 -11.75
CA ARG A 481 23.02 7.73 -11.30
C ARG A 481 23.35 7.17 -9.93
N PHE A 482 22.40 7.19 -8.98
CA PHE A 482 22.56 6.57 -7.66
C PHE A 482 22.70 5.05 -7.76
N GLU A 483 21.92 4.37 -8.59
CA GLU A 483 22.06 2.93 -8.82
C GLU A 483 23.42 2.60 -9.45
N LYS A 484 23.92 3.42 -10.38
CA LYS A 484 25.28 3.28 -10.94
C LYS A 484 26.35 3.54 -9.90
N ASP A 485 26.20 4.54 -9.05
CA ASP A 485 27.17 4.87 -7.99
C ASP A 485 27.13 3.83 -6.85
N GLU A 486 25.96 3.29 -6.47
CA GLU A 486 25.88 2.18 -5.50
C GLU A 486 26.44 0.87 -6.07
N ILE A 487 26.17 0.54 -7.33
CA ILE A 487 26.77 -0.64 -7.99
C ILE A 487 28.28 -0.48 -8.07
N LYS A 488 28.78 0.72 -8.35
CA LYS A 488 30.21 1.01 -8.35
C LYS A 488 30.80 0.85 -6.95
N ASN A 489 30.18 1.44 -5.93
CA ASN A 489 30.62 1.32 -4.53
C ASN A 489 30.58 -0.13 -4.02
N LEU A 490 29.56 -0.91 -4.42
CA LEU A 490 29.46 -2.33 -4.09
C LEU A 490 30.58 -3.14 -4.75
N ASN A 491 30.87 -2.86 -6.03
CA ASN A 491 31.95 -3.49 -6.76
C ASN A 491 33.32 -3.12 -6.18
N ASP A 492 33.53 -1.86 -5.78
CA ASP A 492 34.76 -1.40 -5.14
C ASP A 492 34.93 -2.05 -3.75
N THR A 493 33.84 -2.21 -2.98
CA THR A 493 33.85 -2.90 -1.67
C THR A 493 34.12 -4.40 -1.84
N MET A 494 33.52 -5.04 -2.85
CA MET A 494 33.78 -6.45 -3.16
C MET A 494 35.22 -6.67 -3.67
N ALA A 495 35.76 -5.72 -4.41
CA ALA A 495 37.15 -5.75 -4.84
C ALA A 495 38.14 -5.60 -3.66
N MET A 496 37.85 -4.69 -2.71
CA MET A 496 38.59 -4.56 -1.46
C MET A 496 38.56 -5.82 -0.59
N LEU A 497 37.39 -6.42 -0.42
CA LEU A 497 37.23 -7.67 0.34
C LEU A 497 37.97 -8.85 -0.32
N LYS A 498 37.98 -8.92 -1.65
CA LYS A 498 38.77 -9.91 -2.37
C LYS A 498 40.28 -9.66 -2.21
N PHE A 499 40.70 -8.40 -2.20
CA PHE A 499 42.07 -8.02 -1.99
C PHE A 499 42.56 -8.32 -0.54
N GLN A 500 41.75 -8.03 0.48
CA GLN A 500 42.02 -8.40 1.87
C GLN A 500 42.13 -9.92 2.05
N LYS A 501 41.21 -10.71 1.49
CA LYS A 501 41.30 -12.18 1.53
C LYS A 501 42.52 -12.75 0.79
N ALA A 502 43.01 -12.04 -0.24
CA ALA A 502 44.21 -12.44 -0.95
C ALA A 502 45.51 -12.09 -0.15
N LEU A 503 45.47 -11.03 0.67
CA LEU A 503 46.56 -10.68 1.60
C LEU A 503 46.60 -11.68 2.76
N GLU A 504 45.47 -11.99 3.39
CA GLU A 504 45.36 -13.00 4.47
C GLU A 504 45.89 -14.38 4.03
N LYS A 505 45.62 -14.80 2.78
CA LYS A 505 46.17 -16.04 2.22
C LYS A 505 47.71 -15.98 1.98
N LYS A 506 48.27 -14.82 1.74
CA LYS A 506 49.73 -14.69 1.59
C LYS A 506 50.47 -14.73 2.90
N ASP A 507 49.85 -14.28 3.98
CA ASP A 507 50.44 -14.31 5.33
C ASP A 507 50.39 -15.75 5.92
N ASP A 508 49.37 -16.57 5.55
CA ASP A 508 49.30 -17.99 5.94
C ASP A 508 50.33 -18.87 5.17
N ASP A 509 50.62 -18.54 3.90
CA ASP A 509 51.63 -19.30 3.11
C ASP A 509 53.10 -18.90 3.44
N SER A 510 53.32 -17.86 4.27
CA SER A 510 54.65 -17.43 4.68
C SER A 510 55.10 -17.97 6.05
N SER A 511 54.27 -18.77 6.74
CA SER A 511 54.60 -19.31 8.07
C SER A 511 55.05 -20.77 8.09
N ASP A 512 55.18 -21.42 6.93
CA ASP A 512 55.56 -22.85 6.86
C ASP A 512 56.98 -23.14 6.37
N ASP A 513 57.89 -22.13 6.27
CA ASP A 513 59.28 -22.34 5.88
C ASP A 513 60.26 -21.90 6.99
N ASP A 514 60.22 -22.52 8.17
CA ASP A 514 61.37 -22.49 9.12
C ASP A 514 61.24 -23.66 10.13
N ASP A 515 61.59 -24.87 9.70
CA ASP A 515 62.08 -25.91 10.60
C ASP A 515 62.75 -27.07 9.83
N SER A 516 64.01 -26.84 9.40
CA SER A 516 64.93 -27.96 9.16
C SER A 516 66.39 -27.50 9.18
N LEU A 517 66.93 -27.29 10.37
CA LEU A 517 68.37 -27.35 10.61
C LEU A 517 68.61 -27.79 12.05
N ASP A 518 68.76 -29.08 12.28
CA ASP A 518 69.64 -29.55 13.33
C ASP A 518 70.00 -31.01 13.14
N GLY A 519 71.24 -31.20 12.85
CA GLY A 519 71.92 -32.48 12.83
C GLY A 519 73.39 -32.33 13.00
N TRP A 520 73.87 -32.01 14.19
CA TRP A 520 75.30 -32.24 14.54
C TRP A 520 75.44 -33.06 15.79
N ASP A 521 75.77 -34.31 15.52
CA ASP A 521 76.14 -35.33 16.49
C ASP A 521 77.65 -35.10 16.83
N ILE A 522 78.03 -34.90 18.08
CA ILE A 522 79.40 -35.05 18.57
C ILE A 522 79.41 -35.88 19.84
N ARG A 523 79.96 -37.08 19.73
CA ARG A 523 80.51 -37.87 20.85
C ARG A 523 82.02 -37.68 20.90
N PRO A 524 82.69 -38.08 21.98
CA PRO A 524 82.52 -39.22 22.85
C PRO A 524 82.06 -38.94 24.24
#